data_c612d7990f604b253155df15bddfb648
#
_entry.id   c612d7990f604b253155df15bddfb648
#
_cell.length_a   1.000
_cell.length_b   1.000
_cell.length_c   1.000
_cell.angle_alpha   90.00
_cell.angle_beta   90.00
_cell.angle_gamma   90.00
#
_symmetry.space_group_name_H-M   'P 1'
#
loop_
_entity.id
_entity.type
_entity.pdbx_description
1 polymer ?
#
loop_
_entity_poly.entity_id
_entity_poly.type
_entity_poly.pdbx_seq_one_letter_code
_entity_poly.pdbx_strand_id
1 'polypeptide(L)'
;MEKERLAEYLEQYHLGEFNAATSRELELTFGIKGIEVRHLVNQLRRDGVPIASSGSGYFYAATEREVRATIAHLTRRISGIAAAIRGLNRSLERFDTEQTCLPLDGGDPP
;
A
#
# COMPACT_ATOMS: atom_id res chain seq x y z
N MET A 1 0.92 -21.97 3.54
CA MET A 1 1.72 -20.90 3.04
C MET A 1 1.61 -19.70 3.90
N GLU A 2 2.53 -18.79 3.67
CA GLU A 2 2.63 -17.64 4.55
C GLU A 2 1.41 -16.74 4.53
N LYS A 3 0.88 -16.48 3.37
CA LYS A 3 -0.25 -15.55 3.33
C LYS A 3 -1.48 -16.13 3.99
N GLU A 4 -1.69 -17.43 3.85
CA GLU A 4 -2.84 -18.07 4.50
C GLU A 4 -2.69 -18.04 6.01
N ARG A 5 -1.47 -18.22 6.50
CA ARG A 5 -1.22 -18.15 7.93
C ARG A 5 -1.48 -16.74 8.46
N LEU A 6 -1.07 -15.75 7.70
CA LEU A 6 -1.29 -14.36 8.10
C LEU A 6 -2.80 -14.07 8.15
N ALA A 7 -3.54 -14.51 7.14
CA ALA A 7 -4.97 -14.27 7.10
C ALA A 7 -5.68 -14.93 8.29
N GLU A 8 -5.32 -16.17 8.60
CA GLU A 8 -5.91 -16.88 9.71
C GLU A 8 -5.59 -16.22 11.03
N TYR A 9 -4.34 -15.76 11.18
CA TYR A 9 -3.90 -15.11 12.39
C TYR A 9 -4.67 -13.81 12.60
N LEU A 10 -4.81 -13.01 11.55
CA LEU A 10 -5.54 -11.75 11.66
C LEU A 10 -7.01 -11.99 11.94
N GLU A 11 -7.59 -12.98 11.31
CA GLU A 11 -9.00 -13.28 11.55
C GLU A 11 -9.24 -13.71 12.99
N GLN A 12 -8.33 -14.49 13.53
CA GLN A 12 -8.49 -15.02 14.87
C GLN A 12 -8.18 -14.04 15.97
N TYR A 13 -7.14 -13.24 15.80
CA TYR A 13 -6.65 -12.38 16.88
C TYR A 13 -6.83 -10.89 16.63
N HIS A 14 -7.06 -10.49 15.41
CA HIS A 14 -7.12 -9.07 15.06
C HIS A 14 -8.33 -8.78 14.19
N LEU A 15 -9.48 -9.20 14.67
CA LEU A 15 -10.73 -8.97 13.96
C LEU A 15 -11.28 -7.61 14.36
N GLY A 16 -11.52 -6.76 13.38
CA GLY A 16 -12.04 -5.42 13.60
C GLY A 16 -10.96 -4.43 13.95
N GLU A 17 -11.24 -3.16 13.71
CA GLU A 17 -10.25 -2.10 13.87
C GLU A 17 -9.73 -1.97 15.30
N PHE A 18 -10.58 -2.19 16.29
CA PHE A 18 -10.15 -2.10 17.67
C PHE A 18 -9.04 -3.09 18.02
N ASN A 19 -8.96 -4.17 17.27
CA ASN A 19 -7.96 -5.20 17.53
C ASN A 19 -6.82 -5.19 16.52
N ALA A 20 -6.64 -4.09 15.80
CA ALA A 20 -5.64 -4.01 14.76
C ALA A 20 -4.23 -4.30 15.28
N ALA A 21 -3.43 -4.91 14.42
CA ALA A 21 -2.03 -5.20 14.72
C ALA A 21 -1.15 -4.28 13.91
N THR A 22 -0.13 -3.71 14.55
CA THR A 22 0.80 -2.86 13.83
C THR A 22 1.68 -3.72 12.95
N SER A 23 2.29 -3.09 11.93
CA SER A 23 3.23 -3.80 11.08
C SER A 23 4.34 -4.40 11.93
N ARG A 24 4.80 -3.66 12.93
CA ARG A 24 5.88 -4.12 13.80
C ARG A 24 5.50 -5.40 14.54
N GLU A 25 4.27 -5.46 15.05
CA GLU A 25 3.82 -6.65 15.73
C GLU A 25 3.80 -7.84 14.79
N LEU A 26 3.36 -7.64 13.55
CA LEU A 26 3.31 -8.72 12.59
C LEU A 26 4.71 -9.15 12.17
N GLU A 27 5.63 -8.18 12.04
CA GLU A 27 7.01 -8.49 11.72
C GLU A 27 7.61 -9.41 12.79
N LEU A 28 7.37 -9.07 14.04
CA LEU A 28 7.92 -9.86 15.13
C LEU A 28 7.25 -11.22 15.23
N THR A 29 5.95 -11.27 15.04
CA THR A 29 5.21 -12.50 15.16
C THR A 29 5.61 -13.52 14.09
N PHE A 30 5.79 -13.04 12.86
CA PHE A 30 6.08 -13.94 11.75
C PHE A 30 7.55 -13.97 11.37
N GLY A 31 8.38 -13.15 11.99
CA GLY A 31 9.81 -13.16 11.71
C GLY A 31 10.13 -12.67 10.30
N ILE A 32 9.41 -11.66 9.84
CA ILE A 32 9.59 -11.12 8.50
C ILE A 32 9.71 -9.60 8.56
N LYS A 33 10.10 -9.00 7.46
CA LYS A 33 10.26 -7.55 7.38
C LYS A 33 8.97 -6.88 6.97
N GLY A 34 8.88 -5.58 7.25
CA GLY A 34 7.68 -4.82 6.94
C GLY A 34 7.29 -4.87 5.48
N ILE A 35 8.27 -4.91 4.57
CA ILE A 35 7.97 -4.98 3.16
C ILE A 35 7.32 -6.31 2.81
N GLU A 36 7.70 -7.37 3.50
CA GLU A 36 7.08 -8.67 3.28
C GLU A 36 5.66 -8.69 3.83
N VAL A 37 5.43 -8.02 4.96
CA VAL A 37 4.08 -7.89 5.50
C VAL A 37 3.20 -7.23 4.44
N ARG A 38 3.68 -6.12 3.83
CA ARG A 38 2.91 -5.44 2.81
C ARG A 38 2.64 -6.30 1.60
N HIS A 39 3.62 -7.08 1.18
CA HIS A 39 3.43 -7.98 0.04
C HIS A 39 2.35 -9.01 0.33
N LEU A 40 2.39 -9.61 1.51
CA LEU A 40 1.41 -10.63 1.87
C LEU A 40 0.01 -10.02 1.96
N VAL A 41 -0.09 -8.84 2.56
CA VAL A 41 -1.38 -8.16 2.67
C VAL A 41 -1.93 -7.86 1.27
N ASN A 42 -1.08 -7.39 0.36
CA ASN A 42 -1.54 -7.08 -0.97
C ASN A 42 -1.98 -8.34 -1.73
N GLN A 43 -1.28 -9.44 -1.54
CA GLN A 43 -1.69 -10.69 -2.16
C GLN A 43 -3.03 -11.15 -1.64
N LEU A 44 -3.24 -11.06 -0.33
CA LEU A 44 -4.51 -11.45 0.26
C LEU A 44 -5.65 -10.58 -0.25
N ARG A 45 -5.40 -9.26 -0.36
CA ARG A 45 -6.42 -8.36 -0.87
C ARG A 45 -6.79 -8.68 -2.31
N ARG A 46 -5.80 -9.04 -3.13
CA ARG A 46 -6.09 -9.45 -4.50
C ARG A 46 -6.89 -10.72 -4.55
N ASP A 47 -6.70 -11.59 -3.58
CA ASP A 47 -7.47 -12.84 -3.49
C ASP A 47 -8.88 -12.62 -2.95
N GLY A 48 -9.22 -11.40 -2.57
CA GLY A 48 -10.54 -11.09 -2.03
C GLY A 48 -10.68 -11.27 -0.53
N VAL A 49 -9.55 -11.44 0.17
CA VAL A 49 -9.58 -11.57 1.63
C VAL A 49 -9.66 -10.16 2.23
N PRO A 50 -10.61 -9.89 3.14
CA PRO A 50 -10.85 -8.53 3.63
C PRO A 50 -9.85 -8.06 4.68
N ILE A 51 -8.60 -7.88 4.26
CA ILE A 51 -7.58 -7.34 5.15
C ILE A 51 -7.65 -5.82 5.06
N ALA A 52 -8.07 -5.21 6.14
CA ALA A 52 -8.24 -3.76 6.21
C ALA A 52 -7.05 -3.13 6.92
N SER A 53 -6.96 -1.82 6.85
CA SER A 53 -5.92 -1.11 7.57
C SER A 53 -6.42 0.30 7.93
N SER A 54 -5.83 0.84 8.98
CA SER A 54 -6.15 2.18 9.45
C SER A 54 -4.91 2.72 10.13
N GLY A 55 -5.02 3.87 10.76
CA GLY A 55 -3.90 4.39 11.54
C GLY A 55 -3.49 3.48 12.67
N SER A 56 -4.34 2.53 13.06
CA SER A 56 -4.02 1.60 14.13
C SER A 56 -3.27 0.36 13.65
N GLY A 57 -3.26 0.11 12.36
CA GLY A 57 -2.56 -1.06 11.82
C GLY A 57 -3.43 -1.88 10.90
N TYR A 58 -3.07 -3.16 10.77
CA TYR A 58 -3.79 -4.10 9.92
C TYR A 58 -4.77 -4.91 10.74
N PHE A 59 -5.87 -5.30 10.15
CA PHE A 59 -6.84 -6.14 10.82
C PHE A 59 -7.70 -6.88 9.80
N TYR A 60 -8.33 -7.94 10.24
CA TYR A 60 -9.30 -8.65 9.41
C TYR A 60 -10.61 -7.90 9.61
N ALA A 61 -11.22 -7.43 8.54
CA ALA A 61 -12.41 -6.60 8.66
C ALA A 61 -13.56 -7.40 9.27
N ALA A 62 -14.23 -6.79 10.23
CA ALA A 62 -15.40 -7.39 10.85
C ALA A 62 -16.68 -6.90 10.17
N THR A 63 -16.62 -5.79 9.44
CA THR A 63 -17.80 -5.20 8.83
C THR A 63 -17.48 -4.72 7.42
N GLU A 64 -18.52 -4.60 6.63
CA GLU A 64 -18.39 -4.05 5.29
C GLU A 64 -17.88 -2.62 5.34
N ARG A 65 -18.29 -1.87 6.35
CA ARG A 65 -17.85 -0.49 6.48
C ARG A 65 -16.32 -0.40 6.58
N GLU A 66 -15.72 -1.33 7.31
CA GLU A 66 -14.26 -1.33 7.45
C GLU A 66 -13.58 -1.61 6.13
N VAL A 67 -14.14 -2.51 5.33
CA VAL A 67 -13.61 -2.78 4.00
C VAL A 67 -13.72 -1.55 3.13
N ARG A 68 -14.89 -0.90 3.14
CA ARG A 68 -15.11 0.28 2.31
C ARG A 68 -14.20 1.43 2.71
N ALA A 69 -13.94 1.60 4.00
CA ALA A 69 -13.03 2.64 4.46
C ALA A 69 -11.61 2.40 3.94
N THR A 70 -11.18 1.13 3.93
CA THR A 70 -9.87 0.79 3.41
C THR A 70 -9.81 1.03 1.90
N ILE A 71 -10.86 0.67 1.17
CA ILE A 71 -10.93 0.93 -0.26
C ILE A 71 -10.82 2.43 -0.54
N ALA A 72 -11.54 3.24 0.22
CA ALA A 72 -11.50 4.69 0.04
C ALA A 72 -10.11 5.25 0.28
N HIS A 73 -9.43 4.73 1.30
CA HIS A 73 -8.08 5.15 1.61
C HIS A 73 -7.12 4.81 0.48
N LEU A 74 -7.22 3.59 -0.05
CA LEU A 74 -6.37 3.17 -1.17
C LEU A 74 -6.68 3.97 -2.42
N THR A 75 -7.94 4.28 -2.66
CA THR A 75 -8.35 5.08 -3.81
C THR A 75 -7.74 6.48 -3.72
N ARG A 76 -7.73 7.07 -2.53
CA ARG A 76 -7.12 8.39 -2.36
C ARG A 76 -5.62 8.34 -2.65
N ARG A 77 -4.95 7.25 -2.28
CA ARG A 77 -3.52 7.12 -2.57
C ARG A 77 -3.28 7.03 -4.07
N ILE A 78 -4.13 6.30 -4.80
CA ILE A 78 -4.01 6.24 -6.24
C ILE A 78 -4.21 7.62 -6.85
N SER A 79 -5.20 8.36 -6.38
CA SER A 79 -5.46 9.71 -6.87
C SER A 79 -4.27 10.62 -6.63
N GLY A 80 -3.65 10.50 -5.46
CA GLY A 80 -2.47 11.29 -5.14
C GLY A 80 -1.29 10.96 -6.05
N ILE A 81 -1.10 9.67 -6.33
CA ILE A 81 -0.03 9.23 -7.21
C ILE A 81 -0.29 9.74 -8.62
N ALA A 82 -1.53 9.64 -9.09
CA ALA A 82 -1.90 10.12 -10.42
C ALA A 82 -1.66 11.63 -10.53
N ALA A 83 -1.99 12.38 -9.47
CA ALA A 83 -1.76 13.82 -9.48
C ALA A 83 -0.26 14.13 -9.55
N ALA A 84 0.56 13.36 -8.83
CA ALA A 84 2.00 13.55 -8.87
C ALA A 84 2.55 13.28 -10.27
N ILE A 85 2.05 12.23 -10.92
CA ILE A 85 2.47 11.91 -12.28
C ILE A 85 2.11 13.06 -13.21
N ARG A 86 0.89 13.58 -13.10
CA ARG A 86 0.47 14.70 -13.96
C ARG A 86 1.33 15.93 -13.71
N GLY A 87 1.66 16.19 -12.43
CA GLY A 87 2.52 17.31 -12.10
C GLY A 87 3.90 17.18 -12.68
N LEU A 88 4.46 15.97 -12.60
CA LEU A 88 5.78 15.73 -13.17
C LEU A 88 5.76 15.87 -14.68
N ASN A 89 4.69 15.41 -15.33
CA ASN A 89 4.58 15.59 -16.77
C ASN A 89 4.55 17.07 -17.15
N ARG A 90 3.83 17.88 -16.37
CA ARG A 90 3.82 19.31 -16.65
C ARG A 90 5.20 19.93 -16.45
N SER A 91 5.96 19.40 -15.48
CA SER A 91 7.28 19.97 -15.22
C SER A 91 8.25 19.75 -16.38
N LEU A 92 7.95 18.83 -17.27
CA LEU A 92 8.81 18.60 -18.42
C LEU A 92 8.88 19.83 -19.31
N GLU A 93 7.86 20.68 -19.29
CA GLU A 93 7.88 21.90 -20.07
C GLU A 93 9.00 22.83 -19.64
N ARG A 94 9.45 22.73 -18.39
CA ARG A 94 10.54 23.57 -17.95
C ARG A 94 11.84 23.25 -18.66
N PHE A 95 11.96 22.06 -19.22
CA PHE A 95 13.18 21.63 -19.87
C PHE A 95 13.12 21.76 -21.38
N ASP A 96 11.95 22.12 -21.94
CA ASP A 96 11.81 22.23 -23.37
C ASP A 96 12.74 23.24 -24.00
N THR A 97 12.97 24.35 -23.34
CA THR A 97 13.81 25.37 -23.89
C THR A 97 15.25 24.97 -23.91
N GLU A 98 15.67 24.09 -23.07
CA GLU A 98 17.00 23.72 -23.06
C GLU A 98 17.18 22.35 -23.45
N GLN A 99 16.15 21.69 -23.74
CA GLN A 99 16.30 20.40 -24.06
C GLN A 99 17.05 20.09 -25.19
N THR A 100 17.21 20.97 -25.97
CA THR A 100 18.06 20.74 -27.06
C THR A 100 19.34 20.20 -26.60
N CYS A 101 19.73 20.52 -25.45
CA CYS A 101 20.97 20.08 -25.04
C CYS A 101 20.93 18.76 -24.51
N LEU A 102 19.99 18.37 -24.20
CA LEU A 102 20.03 17.25 -23.53
C LEU A 102 20.02 16.08 -24.05
N PRO A 103 19.78 15.88 -24.55
CA PRO A 103 19.67 14.79 -24.94
C PRO A 103 20.13 13.77 -24.25
N LEU A 104 20.14 13.61 -24.16
CA LEU A 104 20.44 12.95 -23.75
C LEU A 104 20.64 12.24 -22.99
N ASP A 105 20.88 12.14 -22.86
CA ASP A 105 21.34 11.59 -22.12
C ASP A 105 20.80 10.96 -21.34
N GLY A 106 20.44 10.79 -21.32
CA GLY A 106 20.03 10.31 -20.73
C GLY A 106 19.96 10.03 -19.65
N GLY A 107 19.85 9.89 -19.37
CA GLY A 107 19.91 9.66 -18.50
C GLY A 107 19.44 9.76 -17.48
N ASP A 108 19.22 9.75 -17.03
CA ASP A 108 19.04 9.97 -16.00
C ASP A 108 18.35 9.62 -15.24
N PRO A 109 18.20 9.48 -14.68
CA PRO A 109 17.74 9.23 -13.84
C PRO A 109 17.16 9.23 -13.05
N PRO A 110 16.89 9.10 -12.46
CA PRO A 110 16.31 8.95 -11.56
C PRO A 110 15.62 9.06 -10.85
#